data_88c39a92867d25bccc7fc23e17ee6e4a
#
_entry.id   88c39a92867d25bccc7fc23e17ee6e4a
#
_cell.length_a   1.000
_cell.length_b   1.000
_cell.length_c   1.000
_cell.angle_alpha   90.00
_cell.angle_beta   90.00
_cell.angle_gamma   90.00
#
_symmetry.space_group_name_H-M   'P 1'
#
loop_
_entity.id
_entity.type
_entity.pdbx_description
1 polymer ?
#
loop_
_entity_poly.entity_id
_entity_poly.type
_entity_poly.pdbx_seq_one_letter_code
_entity_poly.pdbx_strand_id
1 'polypeptide(L)'
;MAAGWLNSAHRIARGGNEMAETAVLVTGAAGFIGYHVARELLEAGNVVVGLDSLNDYYDPALKQARLDLLTPYPGFSFVHADLSDRPAIADLFAKHRFPVVIHLAAQAGVRHSLSHPHDYADSNLEGFLNVLEGCRHNGCSHLIYASSSSVYGANTKLPFSVDDPTDHPISLYAATKKANELMAHCYSHLYRLPTTGLRFFTIYGPWYRPDMALYLFARAITEGRPIKLFNHGKMRRDFTFVDDVTRVVTKLMTLVPTAEPGQNGGAPARVYNVGNHSPEELMHVVALLERELGRPAIKEMLPMQPGDVPETFADVEALFRDVGFRPSTPIEDGVRAFVRWFRDYHRV
;
A
#
# COMPACT_ATOMS: atom_id res chain seq x y z
N MET A 1 36.93 -13.42 -9.17
CA MET A 1 36.30 -12.93 -10.42
C MET A 1 34.80 -12.82 -10.15
N ALA A 2 34.38 -11.70 -9.61
CA ALA A 2 32.96 -11.38 -9.35
C ALA A 2 32.85 -9.84 -9.27
N ALA A 3 32.81 -9.19 -10.41
CA ALA A 3 32.46 -7.79 -10.54
C ALA A 3 31.93 -7.60 -11.95
N GLY A 4 30.65 -7.37 -12.14
CA GLY A 4 30.14 -7.13 -13.49
C GLY A 4 28.64 -7.31 -13.70
N TRP A 5 27.74 -6.92 -12.78
CA TRP A 5 26.29 -6.92 -13.04
C TRP A 5 25.56 -5.68 -12.49
N LEU A 6 26.22 -4.54 -12.40
CA LEU A 6 25.62 -3.30 -11.88
C LEU A 6 25.73 -2.09 -12.82
N ASN A 7 25.94 -2.31 -14.14
CA ASN A 7 26.07 -1.19 -15.07
C ASN A 7 25.38 -1.45 -16.41
N SER A 8 24.04 -1.49 -16.42
CA SER A 8 23.25 -1.23 -17.63
C SER A 8 21.98 -0.39 -17.37
N ALA A 9 22.07 0.56 -16.43
CA ALA A 9 21.18 1.72 -16.48
C ALA A 9 21.67 2.59 -17.63
N HIS A 10 20.97 2.58 -18.75
CA HIS A 10 21.28 3.33 -19.95
C HIS A 10 21.37 4.82 -19.64
N ARG A 11 22.60 5.34 -19.55
CA ARG A 11 22.89 6.74 -19.85
C ARG A 11 22.64 6.94 -21.35
N ILE A 12 21.44 7.37 -21.71
CA ILE A 12 21.17 7.89 -23.03
C ILE A 12 21.84 9.26 -23.12
N ALA A 13 22.79 9.36 -24.06
CA ALA A 13 23.60 10.53 -24.34
C ALA A 13 22.74 11.78 -24.58
N ARG A 14 23.19 12.92 -24.02
CA ARG A 14 22.68 14.27 -24.29
C ARG A 14 22.86 14.59 -25.78
N GLY A 15 21.78 14.47 -26.52
CA GLY A 15 21.60 15.05 -27.86
C GLY A 15 20.30 15.84 -27.81
N GLY A 16 20.36 17.15 -28.06
CA GLY A 16 19.28 18.10 -27.82
C GLY A 16 17.95 17.74 -28.48
N ASN A 17 17.04 17.34 -27.69
CA ASN A 17 15.59 17.48 -27.74
C ASN A 17 15.13 17.18 -26.31
N GLU A 18 14.35 18.06 -25.68
CA GLU A 18 13.79 17.84 -24.36
C GLU A 18 12.94 16.56 -24.41
N MET A 19 13.56 15.41 -24.15
CA MET A 19 12.84 14.21 -23.77
C MET A 19 12.23 14.52 -22.43
N ALA A 20 10.92 14.70 -22.38
CA ALA A 20 10.18 14.75 -21.14
C ALA A 20 10.65 13.54 -20.29
N GLU A 21 11.30 13.82 -19.15
CA GLU A 21 11.75 12.77 -18.25
C GLU A 21 10.53 11.92 -17.92
N THR A 22 10.62 10.62 -18.21
CA THR A 22 9.51 9.70 -18.00
C THR A 22 9.30 9.52 -16.49
N ALA A 23 8.26 10.17 -15.96
CA ALA A 23 7.94 10.15 -14.54
C ALA A 23 7.09 8.94 -14.17
N VAL A 24 7.26 8.44 -12.95
CA VAL A 24 6.35 7.49 -12.30
C VAL A 24 5.30 8.27 -11.52
N LEU A 25 4.01 7.98 -11.74
CA LEU A 25 2.95 8.53 -10.91
C LEU A 25 2.79 7.66 -9.65
N VAL A 26 2.87 8.27 -8.46
CA VAL A 26 2.53 7.64 -7.19
C VAL A 26 1.32 8.36 -6.62
N THR A 27 0.14 7.74 -6.65
CA THR A 27 -1.04 8.30 -5.97
C THR A 27 -1.06 7.90 -4.50
N GLY A 28 -1.56 8.76 -3.64
CA GLY A 28 -1.46 8.57 -2.19
C GLY A 28 -0.05 8.84 -1.66
N ALA A 29 0.70 9.72 -2.32
CA ALA A 29 2.11 10.00 -2.02
C ALA A 29 2.33 10.62 -0.62
N ALA A 30 1.34 11.32 -0.06
CA ALA A 30 1.36 11.80 1.33
C ALA A 30 0.84 10.75 2.34
N GLY A 31 0.36 9.61 1.85
CA GLY A 31 -0.04 8.45 2.66
C GLY A 31 1.15 7.68 3.21
N PHE A 32 0.89 6.69 4.08
CA PHE A 32 1.93 5.88 4.71
C PHE A 32 2.78 5.11 3.69
N ILE A 33 2.16 4.24 2.90
CA ILE A 33 2.88 3.39 1.94
C ILE A 33 3.40 4.25 0.78
N GLY A 34 2.57 5.19 0.28
CA GLY A 34 2.93 6.04 -0.85
C GLY A 34 4.17 6.90 -0.60
N TYR A 35 4.31 7.44 0.61
CA TYR A 35 5.52 8.16 1.02
C TYR A 35 6.78 7.30 0.91
N HIS A 36 6.74 6.09 1.47
CA HIS A 36 7.90 5.19 1.46
C HIS A 36 8.26 4.74 0.04
N VAL A 37 7.24 4.42 -0.79
CA VAL A 37 7.45 4.05 -2.20
C VAL A 37 8.03 5.23 -2.98
N ALA A 38 7.46 6.42 -2.83
CA ALA A 38 7.97 7.62 -3.51
C ALA A 38 9.42 7.92 -3.13
N ARG A 39 9.75 7.83 -1.82
CA ARG A 39 11.12 8.03 -1.34
C ARG A 39 12.10 7.02 -1.94
N GLU A 40 11.78 5.72 -1.91
CA GLU A 40 12.66 4.67 -2.47
C GLU A 40 12.90 4.87 -3.97
N LEU A 41 11.87 5.26 -4.72
CA LEU A 41 11.99 5.57 -6.14
C LEU A 41 12.91 6.77 -6.39
N LEU A 42 12.78 7.84 -5.59
CA LEU A 42 13.60 9.04 -5.70
C LEU A 42 15.07 8.75 -5.32
N GLU A 43 15.30 7.97 -4.26
CA GLU A 43 16.63 7.50 -3.86
C GLU A 43 17.29 6.62 -4.94
N ALA A 44 16.49 5.88 -5.71
CA ALA A 44 16.94 5.13 -6.88
C ALA A 44 17.13 5.99 -8.14
N GLY A 45 16.89 7.32 -8.07
CA GLY A 45 17.10 8.26 -9.18
C GLY A 45 15.93 8.36 -10.18
N ASN A 46 14.75 7.86 -9.82
CA ASN A 46 13.56 8.04 -10.66
C ASN A 46 12.96 9.44 -10.48
N VAL A 47 12.26 9.90 -11.52
CA VAL A 47 11.39 11.08 -11.42
C VAL A 47 10.01 10.63 -10.97
N VAL A 48 9.49 11.28 -9.94
CA VAL A 48 8.21 10.91 -9.31
C VAL A 48 7.25 12.09 -9.29
N VAL A 49 6.06 11.91 -9.81
CA VAL A 49 4.93 12.79 -9.59
C VAL A 49 4.08 12.17 -8.48
N GLY A 50 4.03 12.82 -7.32
CA GLY A 50 3.18 12.42 -6.21
C GLY A 50 1.83 13.09 -6.31
N LEU A 51 0.73 12.35 -6.12
CA LEU A 51 -0.62 12.88 -6.03
C LEU A 51 -1.26 12.48 -4.69
N ASP A 52 -1.90 13.42 -4.01
CA ASP A 52 -2.71 13.19 -2.80
C ASP A 52 -3.75 14.29 -2.64
N SER A 53 -4.90 13.99 -2.07
CA SER A 53 -5.94 14.96 -1.76
C SER A 53 -5.73 15.69 -0.44
N LEU A 54 -4.80 15.22 0.39
CA LEU A 54 -4.53 15.73 1.74
C LEU A 54 -5.78 15.82 2.62
N ASN A 55 -6.76 14.91 2.41
CA ASN A 55 -8.01 14.90 3.18
C ASN A 55 -7.74 14.79 4.69
N ASP A 56 -8.73 15.14 5.48
CA ASP A 56 -8.70 15.21 6.94
C ASP A 56 -9.15 13.91 7.65
N TYR A 57 -9.15 12.77 6.95
CA TYR A 57 -9.46 11.46 7.55
C TYR A 57 -8.63 11.19 8.82
N TYR A 58 -7.40 11.65 8.83
CA TYR A 58 -6.55 11.80 10.01
C TYR A 58 -5.76 13.11 9.90
N ASP A 59 -5.08 13.51 10.98
CA ASP A 59 -4.36 14.78 11.07
C ASP A 59 -3.52 15.07 9.81
N PRO A 60 -3.86 16.09 9.01
CA PRO A 60 -3.13 16.46 7.80
C PRO A 60 -1.67 16.85 8.05
N ALA A 61 -1.31 17.25 9.27
CA ALA A 61 0.06 17.60 9.63
C ALA A 61 1.02 16.40 9.41
N LEU A 62 0.55 15.17 9.64
CA LEU A 62 1.36 13.97 9.38
C LEU A 62 1.55 13.75 7.87
N LYS A 63 0.56 14.08 7.04
CA LYS A 63 0.67 14.03 5.57
C LYS A 63 1.66 15.08 5.07
N GLN A 64 1.55 16.31 5.59
CA GLN A 64 2.46 17.39 5.26
C GLN A 64 3.90 17.06 5.65
N ALA A 65 4.13 16.52 6.86
CA ALA A 65 5.46 16.13 7.31
C ALA A 65 6.12 15.08 6.41
N ARG A 66 5.34 14.14 5.82
CA ARG A 66 5.86 13.20 4.81
C ARG A 66 6.22 13.91 3.50
N LEU A 67 5.39 14.85 3.03
CA LEU A 67 5.68 15.64 1.83
C LEU A 67 6.92 16.51 2.00
N ASP A 68 7.11 17.10 3.17
CA ASP A 68 8.29 17.94 3.47
C ASP A 68 9.59 17.14 3.36
N LEU A 69 9.55 15.82 3.55
CA LEU A 69 10.68 14.93 3.35
C LEU A 69 10.89 14.53 1.88
N LEU A 70 9.86 14.58 1.04
CA LEU A 70 9.96 14.28 -0.40
C LEU A 70 10.34 15.52 -1.22
N THR A 71 9.84 16.67 -0.84
CA THR A 71 10.04 17.95 -1.57
C THR A 71 11.50 18.31 -1.86
N PRO A 72 12.49 18.00 -0.99
CA PRO A 72 13.90 18.31 -1.28
C PRO A 72 14.53 17.48 -2.41
N TYR A 73 13.89 16.37 -2.83
CA TYR A 73 14.41 15.57 -3.95
C TYR A 73 14.17 16.28 -5.28
N PRO A 74 15.20 16.54 -6.11
CA PRO A 74 15.03 17.27 -7.39
C PRO A 74 14.10 16.59 -8.38
N GLY A 75 13.97 15.26 -8.28
CA GLY A 75 13.08 14.46 -9.13
C GLY A 75 11.63 14.38 -8.64
N PHE A 76 11.26 15.09 -7.56
CA PHE A 76 9.92 15.05 -7.01
C PHE A 76 9.08 16.25 -7.41
N SER A 77 7.86 16.00 -7.83
CA SER A 77 6.83 17.04 -7.96
C SER A 77 5.53 16.56 -7.30
N PHE A 78 4.77 17.47 -6.74
CA PHE A 78 3.52 17.16 -6.02
C PHE A 78 2.32 17.79 -6.71
N VAL A 79 1.25 17.00 -6.85
CA VAL A 79 -0.05 17.44 -7.36
C VAL A 79 -1.08 17.24 -6.26
N HIS A 80 -1.68 18.34 -5.80
CA HIS A 80 -2.80 18.31 -4.86
C HIS A 80 -4.09 18.18 -5.67
N ALA A 81 -4.68 16.98 -5.69
CA ALA A 81 -5.95 16.73 -6.38
C ALA A 81 -6.69 15.55 -5.74
N ASP A 82 -8.01 15.56 -5.84
CA ASP A 82 -8.85 14.43 -5.51
C ASP A 82 -9.00 13.51 -6.74
N LEU A 83 -8.92 12.20 -6.53
CA LEU A 83 -9.07 11.23 -7.60
C LEU A 83 -10.48 11.21 -8.22
N SER A 84 -11.49 11.63 -7.47
CA SER A 84 -12.87 11.74 -7.95
C SER A 84 -13.07 12.95 -8.89
N ASP A 85 -12.13 13.91 -8.90
CA ASP A 85 -12.13 15.04 -9.86
C ASP A 85 -11.66 14.53 -11.24
N ARG A 86 -12.61 14.03 -12.01
CA ARG A 86 -12.35 13.46 -13.35
C ARG A 86 -11.61 14.41 -14.29
N PRO A 87 -12.00 15.71 -14.45
CA PRO A 87 -11.25 16.66 -15.26
C PRO A 87 -9.81 16.81 -14.84
N ALA A 88 -9.55 17.02 -13.54
CA ALA A 88 -8.20 17.22 -13.01
C ALA A 88 -7.30 15.98 -13.27
N ILE A 89 -7.84 14.78 -13.09
CA ILE A 89 -7.10 13.54 -13.34
C ILE A 89 -6.84 13.34 -14.85
N ALA A 90 -7.82 13.59 -15.71
CA ALA A 90 -7.63 13.52 -17.16
C ALA A 90 -6.53 14.47 -17.63
N ASP A 91 -6.53 15.72 -17.17
CA ASP A 91 -5.51 16.72 -17.49
C ASP A 91 -4.12 16.32 -16.99
N LEU A 92 -4.02 15.77 -15.78
CA LEU A 92 -2.76 15.27 -15.23
C LEU A 92 -2.14 14.20 -16.12
N PHE A 93 -2.92 13.20 -16.52
CA PHE A 93 -2.44 12.11 -17.38
C PHE A 93 -2.09 12.60 -18.78
N ALA A 94 -2.87 13.52 -19.35
CA ALA A 94 -2.59 14.10 -20.67
C ALA A 94 -1.28 14.89 -20.68
N LYS A 95 -0.99 15.61 -19.58
CA LYS A 95 0.21 16.45 -19.43
C LYS A 95 1.48 15.61 -19.28
N HIS A 96 1.47 14.53 -18.51
CA HIS A 96 2.69 13.82 -18.09
C HIS A 96 2.92 12.48 -18.80
N ARG A 97 1.89 11.82 -19.33
CA ARG A 97 1.99 10.50 -20.01
C ARG A 97 2.81 9.47 -19.24
N PHE A 98 2.35 9.10 -18.06
CA PHE A 98 3.05 8.19 -17.15
C PHE A 98 3.20 6.77 -17.72
N PRO A 99 4.42 6.25 -17.95
CA PRO A 99 4.63 4.87 -18.36
C PRO A 99 4.29 3.88 -17.26
N VAL A 100 4.52 4.27 -16.00
CA VAL A 100 4.20 3.46 -14.81
C VAL A 100 3.36 4.29 -13.84
N VAL A 101 2.28 3.68 -13.36
CA VAL A 101 1.42 4.24 -12.33
C VAL A 101 1.39 3.29 -11.13
N ILE A 102 1.73 3.81 -9.95
CA ILE A 102 1.63 3.12 -8.67
C ILE A 102 0.48 3.76 -7.90
N HIS A 103 -0.69 3.11 -7.96
CA HIS A 103 -1.92 3.63 -7.39
C HIS A 103 -2.13 3.10 -5.97
N LEU A 104 -1.80 3.93 -4.97
CA LEU A 104 -1.92 3.62 -3.54
C LEU A 104 -2.95 4.50 -2.82
N ALA A 105 -3.44 5.54 -3.48
CA ALA A 105 -4.51 6.38 -2.94
C ALA A 105 -5.82 5.61 -2.84
N ALA A 106 -6.44 5.70 -1.69
CA ALA A 106 -7.76 5.13 -1.43
C ALA A 106 -8.29 5.67 -0.10
N GLN A 107 -9.61 5.71 0.05
CA GLN A 107 -10.18 5.74 1.38
C GLN A 107 -9.99 4.37 2.02
N ALA A 108 -9.24 4.33 3.12
CA ALA A 108 -8.87 3.09 3.82
C ALA A 108 -9.57 3.00 5.18
N GLY A 109 -9.53 1.81 5.78
CA GLY A 109 -10.12 1.56 7.10
C GLY A 109 -11.45 0.81 7.01
N VAL A 110 -11.46 -0.45 7.48
CA VAL A 110 -12.67 -1.31 7.48
C VAL A 110 -13.81 -0.64 8.27
N ARG A 111 -13.50 -0.10 9.46
CA ARG A 111 -14.51 0.46 10.37
C ARG A 111 -15.09 1.77 9.86
N HIS A 112 -14.28 2.64 9.29
CA HIS A 112 -14.75 3.91 8.73
C HIS A 112 -15.76 3.69 7.59
N SER A 113 -15.61 2.61 6.83
CA SER A 113 -16.55 2.28 5.75
C SER A 113 -17.98 1.99 6.22
N LEU A 114 -18.17 1.68 7.51
CA LEU A 114 -19.51 1.44 8.08
C LEU A 114 -20.27 2.74 8.34
N SER A 115 -19.57 3.84 8.60
CA SER A 115 -20.16 5.14 8.92
C SER A 115 -20.08 6.16 7.79
N HIS A 116 -19.13 6.01 6.88
CA HIS A 116 -18.86 6.94 5.76
C HIS A 116 -18.76 6.19 4.43
N PRO A 117 -19.85 5.51 3.97
CA PRO A 117 -19.79 4.64 2.79
C PRO A 117 -19.53 5.40 1.49
N HIS A 118 -19.98 6.65 1.37
CA HIS A 118 -19.81 7.44 0.16
C HIS A 118 -18.34 7.80 -0.11
N ASP A 119 -17.53 8.06 0.92
CA ASP A 119 -16.09 8.31 0.77
C ASP A 119 -15.39 7.15 0.05
N TYR A 120 -15.89 5.92 0.26
CA TYR A 120 -15.35 4.72 -0.39
C TYR A 120 -15.85 4.56 -1.84
N ALA A 121 -17.06 4.98 -2.14
CA ALA A 121 -17.56 5.00 -3.51
C ALA A 121 -16.78 6.02 -4.34
N ASP A 122 -16.65 7.24 -3.84
CA ASP A 122 -16.00 8.34 -4.54
C ASP A 122 -14.51 8.07 -4.75
N SER A 123 -13.76 7.75 -3.68
CA SER A 123 -12.32 7.54 -3.78
C SER A 123 -11.94 6.20 -4.41
N ASN A 124 -12.59 5.09 -4.01
CA ASN A 124 -12.12 3.76 -4.38
C ASN A 124 -12.74 3.25 -5.68
N LEU A 125 -13.94 3.69 -6.06
CA LEU A 125 -14.58 3.27 -7.31
C LEU A 125 -14.44 4.35 -8.38
N GLU A 126 -14.97 5.54 -8.17
CA GLU A 126 -14.87 6.62 -9.16
C GLU A 126 -13.43 7.08 -9.35
N GLY A 127 -12.70 7.32 -8.26
CA GLY A 127 -11.28 7.70 -8.31
C GLY A 127 -10.43 6.63 -9.02
N PHE A 128 -10.65 5.35 -8.74
CA PHE A 128 -9.92 4.28 -9.43
C PHE A 128 -10.29 4.19 -10.92
N LEU A 129 -11.57 4.41 -11.28
CA LEU A 129 -11.99 4.47 -12.68
C LEU A 129 -11.27 5.59 -13.42
N ASN A 130 -11.13 6.77 -12.82
CA ASN A 130 -10.43 7.89 -13.42
C ASN A 130 -8.93 7.57 -13.67
N VAL A 131 -8.29 6.83 -12.75
CA VAL A 131 -6.91 6.35 -12.94
C VAL A 131 -6.83 5.34 -14.10
N LEU A 132 -7.76 4.38 -14.18
CA LEU A 132 -7.81 3.40 -15.26
C LEU A 132 -8.00 4.06 -16.64
N GLU A 133 -8.91 5.03 -16.75
CA GLU A 133 -9.12 5.81 -17.98
C GLU A 133 -7.88 6.65 -18.33
N GLY A 134 -7.26 7.27 -17.32
CA GLY A 134 -5.98 7.97 -17.49
C GLY A 134 -4.90 7.06 -18.07
N CYS A 135 -4.71 5.87 -17.50
CA CYS A 135 -3.76 4.87 -17.98
C CYS A 135 -4.07 4.42 -19.42
N ARG A 136 -5.34 4.09 -19.71
CA ARG A 136 -5.80 3.62 -21.00
C ARG A 136 -5.52 4.61 -22.13
N HIS A 137 -5.83 5.89 -21.89
CA HIS A 137 -5.78 6.91 -22.95
C HIS A 137 -4.39 7.53 -23.16
N ASN A 138 -3.47 7.37 -22.20
CA ASN A 138 -2.17 8.06 -22.24
C ASN A 138 -0.95 7.14 -22.31
N GLY A 139 -1.15 5.87 -22.69
CA GLY A 139 -0.05 4.95 -23.01
C GLY A 139 0.69 4.41 -21.78
N CYS A 140 -0.01 4.25 -20.65
CA CYS A 140 0.56 3.59 -19.49
C CYS A 140 0.92 2.14 -19.82
N SER A 141 2.16 1.76 -19.52
CA SER A 141 2.69 0.42 -19.79
C SER A 141 2.48 -0.54 -18.62
N HIS A 142 2.30 -0.02 -17.39
CA HIS A 142 2.07 -0.83 -16.21
C HIS A 142 1.34 -0.05 -15.13
N LEU A 143 0.18 -0.56 -14.71
CA LEU A 143 -0.55 -0.09 -13.54
C LEU A 143 -0.35 -1.07 -12.38
N ILE A 144 0.29 -0.63 -11.31
CA ILE A 144 0.37 -1.34 -10.02
C ILE A 144 -0.63 -0.69 -9.07
N TYR A 145 -1.52 -1.47 -8.46
CA TYR A 145 -2.57 -0.89 -7.60
C TYR A 145 -2.75 -1.64 -6.28
N ALA A 146 -3.12 -0.89 -5.24
CA ALA A 146 -3.39 -1.44 -3.92
C ALA A 146 -4.75 -2.14 -3.87
N SER A 147 -4.75 -3.46 -3.66
CA SER A 147 -5.86 -4.23 -3.11
C SER A 147 -5.64 -4.43 -1.60
N SER A 148 -6.27 -5.41 -0.99
CA SER A 148 -6.21 -5.66 0.45
C SER A 148 -6.49 -7.12 0.77
N SER A 149 -5.88 -7.65 1.82
CA SER A 149 -6.25 -8.96 2.39
C SER A 149 -7.71 -9.00 2.89
N SER A 150 -8.35 -7.85 3.09
CA SER A 150 -9.78 -7.77 3.43
C SER A 150 -10.70 -8.38 2.36
N VAL A 151 -10.24 -8.54 1.10
CA VAL A 151 -11.01 -9.18 0.03
C VAL A 151 -11.32 -10.66 0.31
N TYR A 152 -10.49 -11.31 1.15
CA TYR A 152 -10.74 -12.69 1.56
C TYR A 152 -12.01 -12.85 2.43
N GLY A 153 -12.44 -11.77 3.08
CA GLY A 153 -13.72 -11.71 3.76
C GLY A 153 -13.91 -12.80 4.79
N ALA A 154 -14.93 -13.65 4.57
CA ALA A 154 -15.32 -14.74 5.47
C ALA A 154 -14.51 -16.04 5.27
N ASN A 155 -13.44 -16.04 4.48
CA ASN A 155 -12.60 -17.23 4.31
C ASN A 155 -11.98 -17.69 5.63
N THR A 156 -11.99 -19.01 5.86
CA THR A 156 -11.42 -19.63 7.07
C THR A 156 -10.17 -20.49 6.78
N LYS A 157 -9.91 -20.79 5.50
CA LYS A 157 -8.69 -21.50 5.09
C LYS A 157 -7.47 -20.60 5.26
N LEU A 158 -6.42 -21.12 5.87
CA LEU A 158 -5.13 -20.43 6.05
C LEU A 158 -3.98 -21.33 5.54
N PRO A 159 -2.90 -20.75 4.98
CA PRO A 159 -2.77 -19.34 4.58
C PRO A 159 -3.73 -18.96 3.46
N PHE A 160 -4.07 -17.67 3.35
CA PHE A 160 -4.85 -17.13 2.24
C PHE A 160 -4.04 -17.19 0.95
N SER A 161 -4.55 -17.89 -0.06
CA SER A 161 -3.95 -17.95 -1.40
C SER A 161 -4.63 -16.95 -2.34
N VAL A 162 -3.89 -16.46 -3.34
CA VAL A 162 -4.46 -15.58 -4.38
C VAL A 162 -5.57 -16.29 -5.18
N ASP A 163 -5.55 -17.62 -5.22
CA ASP A 163 -6.53 -18.46 -5.90
C ASP A 163 -7.78 -18.74 -5.05
N ASP A 164 -7.79 -18.36 -3.77
CA ASP A 164 -8.97 -18.53 -2.92
C ASP A 164 -10.10 -17.60 -3.37
N PRO A 165 -11.38 -18.06 -3.32
CA PRO A 165 -12.51 -17.23 -3.68
C PRO A 165 -12.61 -15.99 -2.78
N THR A 166 -13.00 -14.86 -3.36
CA THR A 166 -13.10 -13.56 -2.67
C THR A 166 -14.48 -12.94 -2.87
N ASP A 167 -15.53 -13.77 -2.93
CA ASP A 167 -16.87 -13.35 -3.31
C ASP A 167 -17.77 -13.01 -2.11
N HIS A 168 -17.24 -13.15 -0.88
CA HIS A 168 -17.97 -12.92 0.36
C HIS A 168 -17.27 -11.86 1.24
N PRO A 169 -17.14 -10.59 0.74
CA PRO A 169 -16.56 -9.51 1.55
C PRO A 169 -17.45 -9.22 2.77
N ILE A 170 -16.84 -8.94 3.91
CA ILE A 170 -17.54 -8.65 5.19
C ILE A 170 -17.51 -7.17 5.57
N SER A 171 -17.06 -6.30 4.67
CA SER A 171 -17.09 -4.84 4.83
C SER A 171 -17.21 -4.16 3.45
N LEU A 172 -17.74 -2.94 3.43
CA LEU A 172 -17.81 -2.15 2.19
C LEU A 172 -16.40 -1.83 1.66
N TYR A 173 -15.43 -1.55 2.53
CA TYR A 173 -14.03 -1.40 2.14
C TYR A 173 -13.52 -2.62 1.36
N ALA A 174 -13.75 -3.84 1.88
CA ALA A 174 -13.37 -5.07 1.19
C ALA A 174 -14.06 -5.20 -0.17
N ALA A 175 -15.36 -4.89 -0.24
CA ALA A 175 -16.14 -4.91 -1.49
C ALA A 175 -15.56 -3.92 -2.52
N THR A 176 -15.20 -2.69 -2.13
CA THR A 176 -14.58 -1.73 -3.07
C THR A 176 -13.20 -2.20 -3.54
N LYS A 177 -12.39 -2.82 -2.68
CA LYS A 177 -11.08 -3.36 -3.09
C LYS A 177 -11.23 -4.57 -4.02
N LYS A 178 -12.21 -5.43 -3.80
CA LYS A 178 -12.54 -6.49 -4.75
C LYS A 178 -13.04 -5.93 -6.08
N ALA A 179 -13.87 -4.89 -6.05
CA ALA A 179 -14.31 -4.20 -7.27
C ALA A 179 -13.10 -3.62 -8.05
N ASN A 180 -12.08 -3.07 -7.37
CA ASN A 180 -10.87 -2.61 -8.04
C ASN A 180 -10.16 -3.75 -8.79
N GLU A 181 -10.05 -4.96 -8.22
CA GLU A 181 -9.48 -6.12 -8.91
C GLU A 181 -10.27 -6.47 -10.18
N LEU A 182 -11.61 -6.47 -10.10
CA LEU A 182 -12.49 -6.76 -11.24
C LEU A 182 -12.41 -5.67 -12.32
N MET A 183 -12.39 -4.40 -11.93
CA MET A 183 -12.23 -3.27 -12.85
C MET A 183 -10.87 -3.32 -13.57
N ALA A 184 -9.78 -3.54 -12.83
CA ALA A 184 -8.44 -3.68 -13.40
C ALA A 184 -8.37 -4.85 -14.39
N HIS A 185 -8.95 -6.00 -14.03
CA HIS A 185 -9.02 -7.15 -14.93
C HIS A 185 -9.81 -6.84 -16.21
N CYS A 186 -10.95 -6.16 -16.10
CA CYS A 186 -11.76 -5.74 -17.24
C CYS A 186 -10.93 -4.86 -18.22
N TYR A 187 -10.23 -3.84 -17.69
CA TYR A 187 -9.37 -2.96 -18.48
C TYR A 187 -8.18 -3.70 -19.11
N SER A 188 -7.60 -4.61 -18.35
CA SER A 188 -6.52 -5.47 -18.84
C SER A 188 -6.98 -6.35 -20.00
N HIS A 189 -8.16 -6.97 -19.90
CA HIS A 189 -8.73 -7.82 -20.94
C HIS A 189 -9.09 -7.01 -22.19
N LEU A 190 -9.86 -5.92 -22.04
CA LEU A 190 -10.41 -5.15 -23.16
C LEU A 190 -9.37 -4.29 -23.86
N TYR A 191 -8.50 -3.62 -23.09
CA TYR A 191 -7.60 -2.58 -23.58
C TYR A 191 -6.14 -2.99 -23.51
N ARG A 192 -5.86 -4.23 -23.08
CA ARG A 192 -4.50 -4.77 -22.95
C ARG A 192 -3.61 -3.93 -22.02
N LEU A 193 -4.21 -3.21 -21.05
CA LEU A 193 -3.49 -2.50 -20.02
C LEU A 193 -2.87 -3.52 -19.04
N PRO A 194 -1.53 -3.60 -18.93
CA PRO A 194 -0.90 -4.49 -17.94
C PRO A 194 -1.19 -4.00 -16.52
N THR A 195 -1.72 -4.90 -15.66
CA THR A 195 -2.10 -4.54 -14.30
C THR A 195 -1.55 -5.51 -13.26
N THR A 196 -1.06 -4.99 -12.14
CA THR A 196 -0.62 -5.78 -10.98
C THR A 196 -1.33 -5.31 -9.73
N GLY A 197 -2.21 -6.15 -9.18
CA GLY A 197 -2.92 -5.91 -7.92
C GLY A 197 -2.13 -6.44 -6.73
N LEU A 198 -2.07 -5.69 -5.64
CA LEU A 198 -1.35 -6.04 -4.42
C LEU A 198 -2.33 -6.16 -3.25
N ARG A 199 -2.61 -7.39 -2.81
CA ARG A 199 -3.39 -7.66 -1.59
C ARG A 199 -2.49 -7.47 -0.38
N PHE A 200 -2.43 -6.23 0.09
CA PHE A 200 -1.66 -5.90 1.27
C PHE A 200 -2.26 -6.49 2.54
N PHE A 201 -1.41 -7.13 3.35
CA PHE A 201 -1.72 -7.56 4.71
C PHE A 201 -1.51 -6.41 5.70
N THR A 202 -1.19 -6.69 6.96
CA THR A 202 -1.04 -5.63 7.96
C THR A 202 0.33 -4.97 7.85
N ILE A 203 0.44 -3.93 7.02
CA ILE A 203 1.70 -3.19 6.85
C ILE A 203 1.89 -2.25 8.02
N TYR A 204 3.11 -2.19 8.57
CA TYR A 204 3.49 -1.33 9.70
C TYR A 204 4.92 -0.80 9.55
N GLY A 205 5.28 0.23 10.34
CA GLY A 205 6.62 0.82 10.31
C GLY A 205 6.62 2.30 10.67
N PRO A 206 7.77 3.00 10.52
CA PRO A 206 7.87 4.45 10.67
C PRO A 206 6.86 5.19 9.79
N TRP A 207 6.42 6.36 10.22
CA TRP A 207 5.40 7.16 9.51
C TRP A 207 4.04 6.48 9.38
N TYR A 208 3.72 5.57 10.29
CA TYR A 208 2.48 4.79 10.28
C TYR A 208 1.24 5.67 10.43
N ARG A 209 0.10 5.16 9.95
CA ARG A 209 -1.18 5.87 10.06
C ARG A 209 -1.72 5.86 11.50
N PRO A 210 -2.27 6.99 11.99
CA PRO A 210 -2.68 7.11 13.39
C PRO A 210 -3.97 6.34 13.75
N ASP A 211 -4.74 5.87 12.75
CA ASP A 211 -5.95 5.06 12.93
C ASP A 211 -5.65 3.55 13.11
N MET A 212 -4.38 3.15 13.01
CA MET A 212 -3.98 1.74 13.07
C MET A 212 -3.50 1.31 14.46
N ALA A 213 -3.64 0.01 14.76
CA ALA A 213 -3.49 -0.54 16.12
C ALA A 213 -2.16 -0.19 16.79
N LEU A 214 -1.00 -0.39 16.13
CA LEU A 214 0.30 -0.09 16.75
C LEU A 214 0.42 1.38 17.15
N TYR A 215 -0.05 2.29 16.30
CA TYR A 215 0.00 3.72 16.57
C TYR A 215 -0.94 4.09 17.75
N LEU A 216 -2.18 3.58 17.71
CA LEU A 216 -3.15 3.79 18.78
C LEU A 216 -2.64 3.25 20.13
N PHE A 217 -1.99 2.09 20.12
CA PHE A 217 -1.41 1.49 21.32
C PHE A 217 -0.20 2.30 21.81
N ALA A 218 0.74 2.64 20.93
CA ALA A 218 1.90 3.45 21.32
C ALA A 218 1.47 4.78 21.94
N ARG A 219 0.49 5.46 21.32
CA ARG A 219 -0.06 6.71 21.85
C ARG A 219 -0.73 6.53 23.19
N ALA A 220 -1.59 5.52 23.34
CA ALA A 220 -2.28 5.26 24.60
C ALA A 220 -1.30 4.89 25.73
N ILE A 221 -0.29 4.04 25.48
CA ILE A 221 0.75 3.68 26.43
C ILE A 221 1.53 4.91 26.88
N THR A 222 1.93 5.76 25.93
CA THR A 222 2.69 7.00 26.23
C THR A 222 1.87 7.98 27.07
N GLU A 223 0.56 8.08 26.80
CA GLU A 223 -0.37 8.96 27.53
C GLU A 223 -0.92 8.32 28.83
N GLY A 224 -0.55 7.07 29.16
CA GLY A 224 -1.06 6.36 30.34
C GLY A 224 -2.55 6.00 30.24
N ARG A 225 -3.08 5.88 29.04
CA ARG A 225 -4.47 5.49 28.75
C ARG A 225 -4.59 4.00 28.43
N PRO A 226 -5.76 3.37 28.68
CA PRO A 226 -6.00 1.98 28.32
C PRO A 226 -5.88 1.73 26.81
N ILE A 227 -5.28 0.60 26.42
CA ILE A 227 -5.34 0.04 25.08
C ILE A 227 -6.50 -0.94 24.97
N LYS A 228 -7.30 -0.84 23.89
CA LYS A 228 -8.45 -1.72 23.64
C LYS A 228 -8.01 -2.96 22.88
N LEU A 229 -8.13 -4.14 23.52
CA LEU A 229 -7.73 -5.42 22.95
C LEU A 229 -8.97 -6.25 22.60
N PHE A 230 -9.38 -6.18 21.34
CA PHE A 230 -10.53 -6.91 20.82
C PHE A 230 -10.27 -8.42 20.76
N ASN A 231 -11.35 -9.22 20.77
CA ASN A 231 -11.30 -10.67 20.92
C ASN A 231 -10.47 -11.11 22.14
N HIS A 232 -10.53 -10.32 23.22
CA HIS A 232 -9.74 -10.57 24.44
C HIS A 232 -8.24 -10.75 24.18
N GLY A 233 -7.70 -10.05 23.18
CA GLY A 233 -6.30 -10.13 22.74
C GLY A 233 -5.95 -11.39 21.93
N LYS A 234 -6.90 -12.27 21.66
CA LYS A 234 -6.71 -13.53 20.90
C LYS A 234 -6.79 -13.28 19.40
N MET A 235 -5.85 -12.51 18.89
CA MET A 235 -5.76 -12.13 17.48
C MET A 235 -4.36 -12.45 16.96
N ARG A 236 -4.27 -12.92 15.71
CA ARG A 236 -3.00 -13.09 15.00
C ARG A 236 -3.06 -12.32 13.70
N ARG A 237 -1.98 -11.63 13.37
CA ARG A 237 -1.87 -10.82 12.15
C ARG A 237 -0.55 -11.08 11.47
N ASP A 238 -0.59 -11.16 10.15
CA ASP A 238 0.58 -11.11 9.30
C ASP A 238 1.05 -9.66 9.23
N PHE A 239 2.01 -9.29 10.10
CA PHE A 239 2.61 -7.96 10.14
C PHE A 239 3.77 -7.88 9.16
N THR A 240 3.68 -6.96 8.21
CA THR A 240 4.67 -6.78 7.14
C THR A 240 5.33 -5.41 7.28
N PHE A 241 6.66 -5.39 7.39
CA PHE A 241 7.40 -4.13 7.54
C PHE A 241 7.37 -3.32 6.24
N VAL A 242 7.22 -2.01 6.35
CA VAL A 242 6.97 -1.14 5.20
C VAL A 242 8.12 -1.14 4.18
N ASP A 243 9.38 -1.24 4.61
CA ASP A 243 10.52 -1.27 3.69
C ASP A 243 10.55 -2.57 2.86
N ASP A 244 10.07 -3.69 3.40
CA ASP A 244 9.89 -4.92 2.61
C ASP A 244 8.80 -4.73 1.56
N VAL A 245 7.73 -4.00 1.89
CA VAL A 245 6.65 -3.68 0.95
C VAL A 245 7.14 -2.78 -0.18
N THR A 246 7.92 -1.74 0.13
CA THR A 246 8.45 -0.84 -0.90
C THR A 246 9.37 -1.59 -1.87
N ARG A 247 10.22 -2.49 -1.37
CA ARG A 247 11.06 -3.37 -2.21
C ARG A 247 10.23 -4.27 -3.13
N VAL A 248 9.10 -4.80 -2.64
CA VAL A 248 8.19 -5.58 -3.50
C VAL A 248 7.63 -4.69 -4.61
N VAL A 249 7.12 -3.50 -4.28
CA VAL A 249 6.51 -2.58 -5.26
C VAL A 249 7.53 -2.14 -6.31
N THR A 250 8.73 -1.76 -5.89
CA THR A 250 9.79 -1.30 -6.82
C THR A 250 10.31 -2.41 -7.73
N LYS A 251 10.43 -3.64 -7.23
CA LYS A 251 10.78 -4.80 -8.07
C LYS A 251 9.68 -5.12 -9.08
N LEU A 252 8.41 -5.04 -8.68
CA LEU A 252 7.27 -5.30 -9.58
C LEU A 252 7.14 -4.27 -10.69
N MET A 253 7.64 -3.04 -10.55
CA MET A 253 7.64 -2.05 -11.62
C MET A 253 8.24 -2.58 -12.93
N THR A 254 9.28 -3.39 -12.84
CA THR A 254 9.98 -3.95 -14.00
C THR A 254 9.41 -5.29 -14.48
N LEU A 255 8.48 -5.89 -13.72
CA LEU A 255 7.85 -7.16 -14.03
C LEU A 255 6.44 -6.92 -14.62
N VAL A 256 6.42 -6.35 -15.83
CA VAL A 256 5.17 -6.04 -16.52
C VAL A 256 4.44 -7.34 -16.88
N PRO A 257 3.18 -7.56 -16.45
CA PRO A 257 2.45 -8.75 -16.80
C PRO A 257 2.24 -8.91 -18.29
N THR A 258 2.42 -10.12 -18.79
CA THR A 258 2.17 -10.49 -20.18
C THR A 258 0.88 -11.31 -20.29
N ALA A 259 0.28 -11.27 -21.46
CA ALA A 259 -0.88 -12.09 -21.78
C ALA A 259 -0.43 -13.54 -22.03
N GLU A 260 -0.84 -14.46 -21.16
CA GLU A 260 -0.53 -15.87 -21.32
C GLU A 260 -1.79 -16.66 -21.66
N PRO A 261 -1.75 -17.54 -22.70
CA PRO A 261 -2.87 -18.40 -23.02
C PRO A 261 -3.27 -19.28 -21.82
N GLY A 262 -4.56 -19.33 -21.50
CA GLY A 262 -5.10 -20.15 -20.42
C GLY A 262 -5.00 -19.54 -19.00
N GLN A 263 -4.30 -18.41 -18.85
CA GLN A 263 -4.26 -17.66 -17.57
C GLN A 263 -5.09 -16.39 -17.68
N ASN A 264 -5.89 -16.07 -16.64
CA ASN A 264 -6.69 -14.84 -16.54
C ASN A 264 -7.48 -14.48 -17.82
N GLY A 265 -8.01 -15.47 -18.54
CA GLY A 265 -8.69 -15.23 -19.82
C GLY A 265 -7.81 -14.57 -20.88
N GLY A 266 -6.47 -14.72 -20.81
CA GLY A 266 -5.51 -14.09 -21.69
C GLY A 266 -5.28 -12.60 -21.41
N ALA A 267 -5.74 -12.07 -20.28
CA ALA A 267 -5.49 -10.69 -19.88
C ALA A 267 -4.09 -10.55 -19.26
N PRO A 268 -3.32 -9.47 -19.55
CA PRO A 268 -2.04 -9.18 -18.91
C PRO A 268 -2.26 -8.62 -17.48
N ALA A 269 -2.82 -9.46 -16.60
CA ALA A 269 -3.16 -9.12 -15.23
C ALA A 269 -2.54 -10.11 -14.25
N ARG A 270 -2.06 -9.59 -13.11
CA ARG A 270 -1.57 -10.41 -11.98
C ARG A 270 -2.10 -9.83 -10.67
N VAL A 271 -2.28 -10.72 -9.69
CA VAL A 271 -2.57 -10.34 -8.30
C VAL A 271 -1.60 -11.08 -7.40
N TYR A 272 -1.04 -10.38 -6.40
CA TYR A 272 -0.14 -10.96 -5.41
C TYR A 272 -0.60 -10.65 -3.99
N ASN A 273 -0.40 -11.60 -3.08
CA ASN A 273 -0.39 -11.30 -1.66
C ASN A 273 0.95 -10.66 -1.28
N VAL A 274 0.87 -9.59 -0.48
CA VAL A 274 2.05 -8.93 0.10
C VAL A 274 1.92 -9.00 1.62
N GLY A 275 2.60 -9.99 2.20
CA GLY A 275 2.61 -10.35 3.61
C GLY A 275 4.00 -10.83 4.04
N ASN A 276 4.23 -10.91 5.34
CA ASN A 276 5.51 -11.38 5.92
C ASN A 276 5.59 -12.92 6.03
N HIS A 277 4.49 -13.61 5.71
CA HIS A 277 4.42 -15.08 5.80
C HIS A 277 4.71 -15.62 7.21
N SER A 278 4.46 -14.79 8.24
CA SER A 278 4.67 -15.11 9.64
C SER A 278 3.65 -14.37 10.50
N PRO A 279 2.49 -14.99 10.83
CA PRO A 279 1.49 -14.34 11.65
C PRO A 279 1.93 -14.24 13.11
N GLU A 280 1.86 -13.04 13.67
CA GLU A 280 2.26 -12.70 15.02
C GLU A 280 1.04 -12.58 15.95
N GLU A 281 1.18 -13.02 17.19
CA GLU A 281 0.17 -12.82 18.23
C GLU A 281 0.10 -11.35 18.63
N LEU A 282 -1.11 -10.79 18.71
CA LEU A 282 -1.31 -9.38 19.11
C LEU A 282 -0.68 -9.09 20.47
N MET A 283 -0.74 -10.03 21.40
CA MET A 283 -0.17 -9.86 22.74
C MET A 283 1.36 -9.84 22.72
N HIS A 284 2.00 -10.55 21.80
CA HIS A 284 3.45 -10.45 21.58
C HIS A 284 3.82 -9.04 21.10
N VAL A 285 3.08 -8.51 20.12
CA VAL A 285 3.30 -7.14 19.63
C VAL A 285 3.08 -6.08 20.70
N VAL A 286 2.09 -6.26 21.57
CA VAL A 286 1.87 -5.39 22.75
C VAL A 286 3.08 -5.45 23.69
N ALA A 287 3.59 -6.63 24.01
CA ALA A 287 4.78 -6.79 24.85
C ALA A 287 6.03 -6.11 24.25
N LEU A 288 6.19 -6.17 22.92
CA LEU A 288 7.26 -5.46 22.22
C LEU A 288 7.11 -3.94 22.39
N LEU A 289 5.88 -3.40 22.21
CA LEU A 289 5.62 -1.97 22.42
C LEU A 289 5.89 -1.53 23.86
N GLU A 290 5.46 -2.32 24.86
CA GLU A 290 5.75 -2.06 26.27
C GLU A 290 7.27 -1.97 26.53
N ARG A 291 8.02 -2.92 25.98
CA ARG A 291 9.48 -2.96 26.11
C ARG A 291 10.15 -1.76 25.45
N GLU A 292 9.82 -1.46 24.21
CA GLU A 292 10.48 -0.39 23.44
C GLU A 292 10.05 1.01 23.94
N LEU A 293 8.83 1.18 24.48
CA LEU A 293 8.36 2.41 25.10
C LEU A 293 8.82 2.56 26.56
N GLY A 294 9.26 1.45 27.22
CA GLY A 294 9.69 1.45 28.61
C GLY A 294 8.53 1.65 29.61
N ARG A 295 7.31 1.34 29.22
CA ARG A 295 6.08 1.52 30.02
C ARG A 295 5.11 0.36 29.82
N PRO A 296 4.46 -0.16 30.90
CA PRO A 296 3.43 -1.16 30.77
C PRO A 296 2.14 -0.56 30.18
N ALA A 297 1.41 -1.36 29.40
CA ALA A 297 0.09 -0.99 28.89
C ALA A 297 -1.01 -1.31 29.91
N ILE A 298 -1.96 -0.39 30.07
CA ILE A 298 -3.22 -0.68 30.74
C ILE A 298 -4.11 -1.38 29.71
N LYS A 299 -4.47 -2.66 29.95
CA LYS A 299 -5.15 -3.51 28.97
C LYS A 299 -6.64 -3.58 29.24
N GLU A 300 -7.46 -3.14 28.30
CA GLU A 300 -8.93 -3.29 28.32
C GLU A 300 -9.32 -4.41 27.36
N MET A 301 -9.77 -5.54 27.89
CA MET A 301 -10.15 -6.72 27.10
C MET A 301 -11.60 -6.59 26.63
N LEU A 302 -11.81 -6.62 25.30
CA LEU A 302 -13.12 -6.44 24.68
C LEU A 302 -13.48 -7.65 23.81
N PRO A 303 -14.79 -7.89 23.57
CA PRO A 303 -15.23 -8.92 22.62
C PRO A 303 -14.80 -8.58 21.19
N MET A 304 -14.91 -9.56 20.29
CA MET A 304 -14.66 -9.40 18.86
C MET A 304 -15.55 -8.31 18.26
N GLN A 305 -14.98 -7.50 17.37
CA GLN A 305 -15.75 -6.48 16.65
C GLN A 305 -16.35 -7.04 15.35
N PRO A 306 -17.53 -6.53 14.91
CA PRO A 306 -18.08 -6.84 13.60
C PRO A 306 -17.09 -6.46 12.47
N GLY A 307 -17.01 -7.32 11.46
CA GLY A 307 -16.11 -7.11 10.32
C GLY A 307 -14.64 -7.44 10.55
N ASP A 308 -14.27 -7.87 11.76
CA ASP A 308 -12.91 -8.33 12.08
C ASP A 308 -12.79 -9.86 11.92
N VAL A 309 -11.55 -10.35 11.69
CA VAL A 309 -11.23 -11.78 11.61
C VAL A 309 -10.21 -12.14 12.68
N PRO A 310 -10.22 -13.37 13.26
CA PRO A 310 -9.29 -13.74 14.33
C PRO A 310 -7.85 -13.83 13.86
N GLU A 311 -7.61 -14.25 12.61
CA GLU A 311 -6.27 -14.45 12.08
C GLU A 311 -6.19 -14.04 10.61
N THR A 312 -5.02 -13.51 10.21
CA THR A 312 -4.64 -13.31 8.81
C THR A 312 -3.25 -13.89 8.58
N PHE A 313 -3.11 -14.66 7.49
CA PHE A 313 -1.85 -15.31 7.12
C PHE A 313 -1.74 -15.37 5.59
N ALA A 314 -0.67 -14.78 5.03
CA ALA A 314 -0.44 -14.70 3.59
C ALA A 314 0.28 -15.94 3.04
N ASP A 315 -0.24 -16.51 1.96
CA ASP A 315 0.57 -17.29 1.04
C ASP A 315 1.23 -16.33 0.05
N VAL A 316 2.56 -16.28 0.08
CA VAL A 316 3.39 -15.37 -0.75
C VAL A 316 4.26 -16.11 -1.77
N GLU A 317 4.04 -17.38 -2.00
CA GLU A 317 4.88 -18.21 -2.87
C GLU A 317 4.87 -17.72 -4.33
N ALA A 318 3.72 -17.27 -4.84
CA ALA A 318 3.63 -16.68 -6.18
C ALA A 318 4.49 -15.42 -6.30
N LEU A 319 4.41 -14.54 -5.31
CA LEU A 319 5.25 -13.33 -5.25
C LEU A 319 6.74 -13.68 -5.21
N PHE A 320 7.13 -14.60 -4.33
CA PHE A 320 8.53 -15.01 -4.20
C PHE A 320 9.09 -15.63 -5.47
N ARG A 321 8.32 -16.50 -6.14
CA ARG A 321 8.71 -17.13 -7.40
C ARG A 321 8.98 -16.10 -8.50
N ASP A 322 8.10 -15.08 -8.63
CA ASP A 322 8.14 -14.15 -9.75
C ASP A 322 9.10 -12.97 -9.47
N VAL A 323 9.21 -12.52 -8.21
CA VAL A 323 10.02 -11.33 -7.82
C VAL A 323 11.40 -11.71 -7.28
N GLY A 324 11.60 -12.97 -6.84
CA GLY A 324 12.83 -13.41 -6.18
C GLY A 324 13.08 -12.74 -4.82
N PHE A 325 12.03 -12.19 -4.21
CA PHE A 325 12.11 -11.53 -2.90
C PHE A 325 10.88 -11.88 -2.05
N ARG A 326 11.11 -12.08 -0.77
CA ARG A 326 10.08 -12.36 0.24
C ARG A 326 10.26 -11.37 1.40
N PRO A 327 9.20 -10.69 1.84
CA PRO A 327 9.23 -9.95 3.10
C PRO A 327 9.71 -10.84 4.24
N SER A 328 10.61 -10.35 5.09
CA SER A 328 11.24 -11.17 6.13
C SER A 328 11.74 -10.38 7.33
N THR A 329 11.43 -9.09 7.42
CA THR A 329 11.83 -8.26 8.56
C THR A 329 11.17 -8.79 9.84
N PRO A 330 11.96 -9.18 10.87
CA PRO A 330 11.41 -9.62 12.16
C PRO A 330 10.56 -8.55 12.82
N ILE A 331 9.48 -8.98 13.50
CA ILE A 331 8.54 -8.05 14.15
C ILE A 331 9.24 -7.17 15.21
N GLU A 332 10.24 -7.72 15.91
CA GLU A 332 11.04 -7.00 16.91
C GLU A 332 11.76 -5.80 16.31
N ASP A 333 12.38 -5.99 15.15
CA ASP A 333 13.15 -4.94 14.48
C ASP A 333 12.22 -3.86 13.91
N GLY A 334 11.11 -4.27 13.31
CA GLY A 334 10.12 -3.34 12.78
C GLY A 334 9.42 -2.52 13.88
N VAL A 335 9.06 -3.14 15.00
CA VAL A 335 8.46 -2.42 16.16
C VAL A 335 9.46 -1.45 16.76
N ARG A 336 10.73 -1.83 16.89
CA ARG A 336 11.81 -0.94 17.35
C ARG A 336 11.96 0.27 16.43
N ALA A 337 11.98 0.07 15.12
CA ALA A 337 12.05 1.16 14.15
C ALA A 337 10.84 2.08 14.21
N PHE A 338 9.63 1.51 14.34
CA PHE A 338 8.38 2.26 14.52
C PHE A 338 8.42 3.10 15.81
N VAL A 339 8.80 2.53 16.95
CA VAL A 339 8.82 3.24 18.25
C VAL A 339 9.86 4.35 18.25
N ARG A 340 11.05 4.13 17.66
CA ARG A 340 12.05 5.19 17.49
C ARG A 340 11.46 6.39 16.75
N TRP A 341 10.89 6.15 15.57
CA TRP A 341 10.22 7.20 14.80
C TRP A 341 9.10 7.86 15.59
N PHE A 342 8.26 7.08 16.28
CA PHE A 342 7.12 7.60 17.05
C PHE A 342 7.59 8.56 18.14
N ARG A 343 8.65 8.20 18.86
CA ARG A 343 9.24 9.07 19.90
C ARG A 343 9.81 10.34 19.31
N ASP A 344 10.57 10.25 18.23
CA ASP A 344 11.20 11.40 17.58
C ASP A 344 10.13 12.37 17.05
N TYR A 345 9.10 11.85 16.38
CA TYR A 345 8.04 12.65 15.80
C TYR A 345 7.18 13.34 16.86
N HIS A 346 6.82 12.63 17.94
CA HIS A 346 5.97 13.15 19.02
C HIS A 346 6.75 13.80 20.17
N ARG A 347 8.09 13.73 20.13
CA ARG A 347 8.97 14.25 21.19
C ARG A 347 8.66 13.68 22.59
N VAL A 348 8.49 12.36 22.70
CA VAL A 348 8.10 11.62 23.92
C VAL A 348 9.08 10.52 24.30
#